data_a2729c2066890dd01ecc8754a5a25f15
#
_entry.id   a2729c2066890dd01ecc8754a5a25f15
#
_cell.length_a   1.000
_cell.length_b   1.000
_cell.length_c   1.000
_cell.angle_alpha   90.00
_cell.angle_beta   90.00
_cell.angle_gamma   90.00
#
_symmetry.space_group_name_H-M   'P 1'
#
loop_
_entity.id
_entity.type
_entity.pdbx_description
1 polymer ?
#
loop_
_entity_poly.entity_id
_entity_poly.type
_entity_poly.pdbx_seq_one_letter_code
_entity_poly.pdbx_strand_id
1 'polypeptide(L)'
;MRNYVTFKKTITNRDNAYSVPRQIIICNSMEYHDKEITSIAYQKEDATLTFTISNIRLVCKGVEWWELSSFDIQNVIFELNIYTNTNIPTYLIGEYSWVKNYQTKDTLKFIHIDSSVGMNGMIVASDIQEIHITTKDSI
;
A
#
# COMPACT_ATOMS: atom_id res chain seq x y z
N MET A 1 2.76 -2.13 18.78
CA MET A 1 3.49 -3.15 18.07
C MET A 1 3.74 -2.79 16.63
N ARG A 2 4.86 -3.16 16.12
CA ARG A 2 5.20 -2.77 14.77
C ARG A 2 4.94 -3.89 13.81
N ASN A 3 4.53 -3.54 12.61
CA ASN A 3 4.28 -4.50 11.58
C ASN A 3 5.53 -4.68 10.75
N TYR A 4 5.89 -5.91 10.50
CA TYR A 4 7.05 -6.20 9.69
C TYR A 4 6.59 -6.68 8.34
N VAL A 5 7.16 -6.07 7.31
CA VAL A 5 6.82 -6.44 5.96
C VAL A 5 8.12 -6.58 5.19
N THR A 6 8.30 -7.72 4.56
CA THR A 6 9.46 -7.95 3.73
C THR A 6 9.06 -7.75 2.28
N PHE A 7 9.72 -6.83 1.61
CA PHE A 7 9.40 -6.51 0.24
C PHE A 7 10.31 -7.29 -0.67
N LYS A 8 9.73 -7.90 -1.68
CA LYS A 8 10.52 -8.63 -2.62
C LYS A 8 11.22 -7.71 -3.56
N LYS A 9 12.36 -8.18 -4.07
CA LYS A 9 13.07 -7.41 -5.00
C LYS A 9 12.33 -7.35 -6.31
N THR A 10 12.30 -6.21 -6.91
CA THR A 10 11.58 -6.01 -8.13
C THR A 10 12.54 -5.61 -9.22
N ILE A 11 12.18 -5.87 -10.45
CA ILE A 11 12.97 -5.45 -11.53
C ILE A 11 12.86 -3.99 -11.74
N THR A 12 13.97 -3.33 -11.86
CA THR A 12 13.95 -1.94 -12.07
C THR A 12 13.68 -1.60 -13.50
N ASN A 13 13.11 -0.50 -13.68
CA ASN A 13 12.84 0.01 -14.94
C ASN A 13 14.05 0.64 -15.53
N ARG A 14 14.35 0.38 -16.77
CA ARG A 14 15.48 0.93 -17.32
C ARG A 14 15.22 2.11 -18.11
N ASP A 15 14.08 2.65 -18.19
CA ASP A 15 13.87 3.71 -19.02
C ASP A 15 14.48 4.89 -18.51
N ASN A 16 14.38 5.57 -17.77
CA ASN A 16 15.02 6.75 -17.46
C ASN A 16 14.76 7.06 -16.11
N ALA A 17 13.99 6.35 -15.48
CA ALA A 17 13.74 6.53 -14.10
C ALA A 17 14.44 5.44 -13.39
N TYR A 18 14.96 5.72 -12.24
CA TYR A 18 15.55 4.70 -11.42
C TYR A 18 14.52 4.26 -10.41
N SER A 19 14.17 3.00 -10.45
CA SER A 19 13.26 2.43 -9.48
C SER A 19 14.06 1.53 -8.60
N VAL A 20 14.08 1.82 -7.33
CA VAL A 20 14.87 1.04 -6.39
C VAL A 20 13.93 0.37 -5.43
N PRO A 21 13.82 -0.95 -5.51
CA PRO A 21 13.01 -1.68 -4.54
C PRO A 21 13.64 -1.52 -3.18
N ARG A 22 12.82 -1.38 -2.20
CA ARG A 22 13.31 -1.21 -0.86
C ARG A 22 12.63 -2.20 0.04
N GLN A 23 13.40 -2.87 0.85
CA GLN A 23 12.84 -3.76 1.83
C GLN A 23 12.40 -2.94 3.01
N ILE A 24 11.15 -3.02 3.34
CA ILE A 24 10.62 -2.34 4.50
C ILE A 24 10.33 -3.38 5.53
N ILE A 25 11.07 -3.34 6.62
CA ILE A 25 10.84 -4.27 7.68
C ILE A 25 9.76 -3.77 8.58
N ILE A 26 9.69 -2.49 8.80
CA ILE A 26 8.70 -1.88 9.66
C ILE A 26 7.97 -0.83 8.88
N CYS A 27 6.68 -0.95 8.81
CA CYS A 27 5.87 0.07 8.18
C CYS A 27 5.71 1.21 9.16
N ASN A 28 6.22 2.36 8.80
CA ASN A 28 6.10 3.54 9.61
C ASN A 28 5.18 4.50 8.90
N SER A 29 4.01 4.74 9.47
CA SER A 29 3.03 5.58 8.83
C SER A 29 3.54 6.99 8.61
N MET A 30 4.53 7.41 9.36
CA MET A 30 5.10 8.75 9.18
C MET A 30 5.79 8.91 7.84
N GLU A 31 6.23 7.82 7.23
CA GLU A 31 6.84 7.93 5.91
C GLU A 31 5.83 8.37 4.86
N TYR A 32 4.57 8.12 5.09
CA TYR A 32 3.54 8.46 4.13
C TYR A 32 2.71 9.66 4.57
N HIS A 33 2.94 10.15 5.76
CA HIS A 33 2.15 11.25 6.30
C HIS A 33 2.29 12.50 5.42
N ASP A 34 1.18 13.09 5.07
CA ASP A 34 1.10 14.28 4.22
C ASP A 34 1.50 14.04 2.77
N LYS A 35 1.76 12.81 2.37
CA LYS A 35 2.01 12.54 0.96
C LYS A 35 0.69 12.33 0.24
N GLU A 36 0.71 12.64 -1.03
CA GLU A 36 -0.51 12.60 -1.81
C GLU A 36 -0.55 11.38 -2.71
N ILE A 37 -1.71 10.70 -2.75
CA ILE A 37 -1.94 9.62 -3.68
C ILE A 37 -2.46 10.24 -4.96
N THR A 38 -1.71 10.10 -6.03
CA THR A 38 -2.07 10.74 -7.29
C THR A 38 -2.63 9.77 -8.31
N SER A 39 -2.43 8.48 -8.12
CA SER A 39 -3.04 7.51 -9.03
C SER A 39 -3.16 6.15 -8.38
N ILE A 40 -4.12 5.39 -8.87
CA ILE A 40 -4.34 4.01 -8.47
C ILE A 40 -4.54 3.23 -9.76
N ALA A 41 -3.86 2.11 -9.89
CA ALA A 41 -3.99 1.28 -11.07
C ALA A 41 -4.08 -0.18 -10.68
N TYR A 42 -5.02 -0.89 -11.26
CA TYR A 42 -5.17 -2.31 -11.01
C TYR A 42 -4.92 -3.08 -12.29
N GLN A 43 -4.04 -4.06 -12.21
CA GLN A 43 -3.77 -4.96 -13.32
C GLN A 43 -4.38 -6.29 -13.00
N LYS A 44 -5.42 -6.62 -13.73
CA LYS A 44 -6.21 -7.81 -13.45
C LYS A 44 -5.42 -9.08 -13.72
N GLU A 45 -4.54 -9.07 -14.69
CA GLU A 45 -3.82 -10.26 -15.11
C GLU A 45 -3.01 -10.89 -13.99
N ASP A 46 -2.44 -10.09 -13.13
CA ASP A 46 -1.65 -10.59 -12.03
C ASP A 46 -2.15 -10.09 -10.68
N ALA A 47 -3.35 -9.55 -10.64
CA ALA A 47 -3.98 -9.08 -9.41
C ALA A 47 -3.08 -8.09 -8.66
N THR A 48 -2.55 -7.11 -9.37
CA THR A 48 -1.65 -6.13 -8.79
C THR A 48 -2.32 -4.76 -8.72
N LEU A 49 -2.32 -4.17 -7.53
CA LEU A 49 -2.88 -2.84 -7.31
C LEU A 49 -1.73 -1.92 -6.94
N THR A 50 -1.54 -0.86 -7.72
CA THR A 50 -0.43 0.05 -7.53
C THR A 50 -0.93 1.44 -7.20
N PHE A 51 -0.38 2.02 -6.13
CA PHE A 51 -0.66 3.39 -5.75
C PHE A 51 0.57 4.22 -6.03
N THR A 52 0.37 5.36 -6.68
CA THR A 52 1.44 6.34 -6.83
C THR A 52 1.29 7.35 -5.72
N ILE A 53 2.29 7.42 -4.86
CA ILE A 53 2.26 8.27 -3.69
C ILE A 53 3.52 9.12 -3.74
N SER A 54 3.39 10.34 -4.22
CA SER A 54 4.54 11.22 -4.45
C SER A 54 5.57 10.51 -5.33
N ASN A 55 6.78 10.31 -4.84
CA ASN A 55 7.80 9.61 -5.61
C ASN A 55 7.88 8.14 -5.25
N ILE A 56 6.85 7.60 -4.63
CA ILE A 56 6.82 6.21 -4.21
C ILE A 56 5.73 5.49 -4.97
N ARG A 57 5.98 4.27 -5.38
CA ARG A 57 4.94 3.38 -5.85
C ARG A 57 4.79 2.28 -4.84
N LEU A 58 3.59 2.15 -4.31
CA LEU A 58 3.27 1.08 -3.41
C LEU A 58 2.54 0.02 -4.22
N VAL A 59 3.14 -1.14 -4.37
CA VAL A 59 2.65 -2.18 -5.25
C VAL A 59 2.15 -3.34 -4.41
N CYS A 60 0.85 -3.59 -4.46
CA CYS A 60 0.23 -4.68 -3.73
C CYS A 60 0.02 -5.83 -4.69
N LYS A 61 0.62 -6.97 -4.43
CA LYS A 61 0.56 -8.12 -5.31
C LYS A 61 -0.27 -9.22 -4.71
N GLY A 62 -0.92 -9.97 -5.58
CA GLY A 62 -1.81 -11.02 -5.11
C GLY A 62 -2.96 -10.44 -4.32
N VAL A 63 -3.57 -9.39 -4.85
CA VAL A 63 -4.66 -8.72 -4.14
C VAL A 63 -5.87 -9.61 -4.12
N GLU A 64 -6.42 -9.84 -2.92
CA GLU A 64 -7.60 -10.67 -2.76
C GLU A 64 -8.86 -9.83 -2.74
N TRP A 65 -8.79 -8.66 -2.16
CA TRP A 65 -9.96 -7.78 -2.09
C TRP A 65 -9.51 -6.38 -1.70
N TRP A 66 -10.32 -5.39 -1.99
CA TRP A 66 -10.10 -4.05 -1.49
C TRP A 66 -11.42 -3.29 -1.40
N GLU A 67 -11.41 -2.28 -0.58
CA GLU A 67 -12.52 -1.33 -0.50
C GLU A 67 -11.87 0.04 -0.36
N LEU A 68 -12.05 0.88 -1.37
CA LEU A 68 -11.50 2.22 -1.39
C LEU A 68 -12.63 3.20 -1.59
N SER A 69 -12.58 4.32 -0.91
CA SER A 69 -13.66 5.29 -0.98
C SER A 69 -13.11 6.67 -1.25
N SER A 70 -13.91 7.47 -1.95
CA SER A 70 -13.69 8.92 -2.03
C SER A 70 -12.38 9.33 -2.67
N PHE A 71 -11.96 8.64 -3.73
CA PHE A 71 -10.81 9.11 -4.47
C PHE A 71 -11.22 10.42 -5.11
N ASP A 72 -10.53 11.50 -4.73
CA ASP A 72 -10.96 12.83 -5.03
C ASP A 72 -9.86 13.57 -5.79
N ILE A 73 -10.03 14.86 -5.96
CA ILE A 73 -9.03 15.68 -6.61
C ILE A 73 -7.76 15.68 -5.78
N GLN A 74 -7.91 15.65 -4.48
CA GLN A 74 -6.76 15.64 -3.59
C GLN A 74 -6.94 14.51 -2.59
N ASN A 75 -5.92 13.66 -2.46
CA ASN A 75 -5.97 12.52 -1.55
C ASN A 75 -4.68 12.51 -0.73
N VAL A 76 -4.75 13.07 0.45
CA VAL A 76 -3.58 13.26 1.30
C VAL A 76 -3.64 12.28 2.46
N ILE A 77 -2.60 11.48 2.60
CA ILE A 77 -2.54 10.44 3.60
C ILE A 77 -2.29 11.03 4.98
N PHE A 78 -3.09 10.60 5.95
CA PHE A 78 -2.81 10.88 7.33
C PHE A 78 -1.99 9.74 7.90
N GLU A 79 -2.44 8.50 7.71
CA GLU A 79 -1.71 7.32 8.14
C GLU A 79 -1.85 6.20 7.13
N LEU A 80 -0.81 5.44 6.95
CA LEU A 80 -0.87 4.22 6.18
C LEU A 80 -0.20 3.14 7.01
N ASN A 81 -0.95 2.10 7.35
CA ASN A 81 -0.47 1.02 8.19
C ASN A 81 -0.65 -0.32 7.52
N ILE A 82 0.27 -1.22 7.78
CA ILE A 82 0.21 -2.57 7.24
C ILE A 82 0.12 -3.53 8.42
N TYR A 83 -0.89 -4.38 8.39
CA TYR A 83 -1.16 -5.31 9.47
C TYR A 83 -1.08 -6.74 8.96
N THR A 84 -0.85 -7.65 9.88
CA THR A 84 -1.00 -9.08 9.62
C THR A 84 -2.37 -9.52 10.12
N ASN A 85 -2.70 -10.79 9.90
CA ASN A 85 -4.00 -11.29 10.33
C ASN A 85 -4.16 -11.31 11.85
N THR A 86 -3.06 -11.23 12.61
CA THR A 86 -3.15 -11.34 14.06
C THR A 86 -3.11 -10.00 14.75
N ASN A 87 -2.68 -8.93 14.09
CA ASN A 87 -2.58 -7.65 14.78
C ASN A 87 -3.43 -6.55 14.18
N ILE A 88 -4.36 -6.88 13.31
CA ILE A 88 -5.26 -5.88 12.77
C ILE A 88 -6.20 -5.41 13.88
N PRO A 89 -6.36 -4.10 14.06
CA PRO A 89 -7.18 -3.59 15.15
C PRO A 89 -8.65 -3.94 15.00
N THR A 90 -9.30 -4.17 16.14
CA THR A 90 -10.69 -4.57 16.12
C THR A 90 -11.60 -3.53 15.48
N TYR A 91 -11.31 -2.24 15.67
CA TYR A 91 -12.18 -1.23 15.09
C TYR A 91 -12.13 -1.25 13.56
N LEU A 92 -11.00 -1.66 12.98
CA LEU A 92 -10.91 -1.78 11.54
C LEU A 92 -11.67 -2.99 11.03
N ILE A 93 -11.70 -4.07 11.81
CA ILE A 93 -12.51 -5.22 11.46
C ILE A 93 -13.98 -4.84 11.48
N GLY A 94 -14.36 -3.96 12.41
CA GLY A 94 -15.74 -3.49 12.45
C GLY A 94 -16.09 -2.61 11.27
N GLU A 95 -15.13 -1.78 10.85
CA GLU A 95 -15.37 -0.86 9.74
C GLU A 95 -15.34 -1.59 8.40
N TYR A 96 -14.46 -2.55 8.26
CA TYR A 96 -14.33 -3.34 7.04
C TYR A 96 -14.63 -4.79 7.37
N SER A 97 -15.91 -5.10 7.52
CA SER A 97 -16.30 -6.40 8.05
C SER A 97 -15.86 -7.58 7.19
N TRP A 98 -15.63 -7.36 5.91
CA TRP A 98 -15.15 -8.42 5.03
C TRP A 98 -13.74 -8.89 5.39
N VAL A 99 -13.00 -8.14 6.16
CA VAL A 99 -11.66 -8.54 6.59
C VAL A 99 -11.70 -9.88 7.29
N LYS A 100 -12.78 -10.16 8.00
CA LYS A 100 -12.90 -11.44 8.71
C LYS A 100 -12.74 -12.63 7.78
N ASN A 101 -13.13 -12.48 6.53
CA ASN A 101 -13.08 -13.59 5.59
C ASN A 101 -11.65 -13.94 5.20
N TYR A 102 -10.70 -13.07 5.50
CA TYR A 102 -9.31 -13.27 5.12
C TYR A 102 -8.39 -13.46 6.31
N GLN A 103 -8.90 -13.37 7.52
CA GLN A 103 -8.04 -13.42 8.70
C GLN A 103 -7.51 -14.81 9.01
N THR A 104 -8.04 -15.84 8.38
CA THR A 104 -7.56 -17.19 8.61
C THR A 104 -6.26 -17.48 7.87
N LYS A 105 -5.86 -16.61 6.96
CA LYS A 105 -4.67 -16.84 6.16
C LYS A 105 -3.53 -15.98 6.69
N ASP A 106 -2.52 -16.60 7.24
CA ASP A 106 -1.43 -15.86 7.84
C ASP A 106 -0.45 -15.32 6.80
N THR A 107 -0.65 -15.63 5.52
CA THR A 107 0.21 -15.11 4.47
C THR A 107 -0.28 -13.77 3.94
N LEU A 108 -1.44 -13.32 4.35
CA LEU A 108 -2.01 -12.08 3.82
C LEU A 108 -1.63 -10.88 4.68
N LYS A 109 -1.52 -9.74 4.01
CA LYS A 109 -1.26 -8.46 4.66
C LYS A 109 -2.45 -7.55 4.42
N PHE A 110 -2.73 -6.72 5.38
CA PHE A 110 -3.87 -5.80 5.32
C PHE A 110 -3.32 -4.38 5.37
N ILE A 111 -3.57 -3.61 4.32
CA ILE A 111 -3.07 -2.25 4.21
C ILE A 111 -4.23 -1.30 4.45
N HIS A 112 -4.12 -0.48 5.46
CA HIS A 112 -5.15 0.51 5.76
C HIS A 112 -4.62 1.90 5.46
N ILE A 113 -5.39 2.65 4.69
CA ILE A 113 -5.08 4.02 4.33
C ILE A 113 -6.13 4.91 4.98
N ASP A 114 -5.66 5.79 5.85
CA ASP A 114 -6.50 6.77 6.49
C ASP A 114 -6.05 8.13 5.97
N SER A 115 -6.94 8.85 5.33
CA SER A 115 -6.60 10.12 4.69
C SER A 115 -7.16 11.29 5.48
N SER A 116 -6.39 12.37 5.51
CA SER A 116 -6.91 13.61 6.07
C SER A 116 -7.85 14.25 5.07
N VAL A 117 -7.61 14.02 3.77
CA VAL A 117 -8.48 14.49 2.70
C VAL A 117 -8.53 13.40 1.67
N GLY A 118 -9.72 13.08 1.19
CA GLY A 118 -9.86 12.17 0.07
C GLY A 118 -9.99 10.70 0.47
N MET A 119 -9.29 9.84 -0.24
CA MET A 119 -9.56 8.43 -0.21
C MET A 119 -9.13 7.71 1.06
N ASN A 120 -10.01 6.90 1.59
CA ASN A 120 -9.70 5.96 2.65
C ASN A 120 -9.86 4.54 2.10
N GLY A 121 -9.22 3.58 2.71
CA GLY A 121 -9.42 2.23 2.23
C GLY A 121 -8.68 1.16 2.97
N MET A 122 -9.03 -0.06 2.59
CA MET A 122 -8.41 -1.27 3.11
C MET A 122 -8.15 -2.20 1.95
N ILE A 123 -6.95 -2.77 1.89
CA ILE A 123 -6.57 -3.71 0.84
C ILE A 123 -6.04 -4.95 1.51
N VAL A 124 -6.37 -6.12 0.99
CA VAL A 124 -5.76 -7.36 1.44
C VAL A 124 -5.00 -7.98 0.28
N ALA A 125 -3.74 -8.26 0.50
CA ALA A 125 -2.84 -8.74 -0.55
C ALA A 125 -1.81 -9.68 0.04
N SER A 126 -1.17 -10.46 -0.82
CA SER A 126 -0.19 -11.42 -0.33
C SER A 126 1.21 -10.83 -0.24
N ASP A 127 1.49 -9.77 -0.95
CA ASP A 127 2.83 -9.19 -0.95
C ASP A 127 2.74 -7.69 -1.22
N ILE A 128 3.68 -6.95 -0.68
CA ILE A 128 3.71 -5.51 -0.84
C ILE A 128 5.14 -5.09 -1.16
N GLN A 129 5.28 -4.24 -2.15
CA GLN A 129 6.57 -3.70 -2.53
C GLN A 129 6.52 -2.19 -2.50
N GLU A 130 7.59 -1.58 -2.06
CA GLU A 130 7.70 -0.14 -2.10
C GLU A 130 8.84 0.19 -3.06
N ILE A 131 8.55 0.97 -4.07
CA ILE A 131 9.52 1.34 -5.07
C ILE A 131 9.68 2.85 -5.05
N HIS A 132 10.89 3.32 -4.83
CA HIS A 132 11.18 4.73 -4.85
C HIS A 132 11.65 5.12 -6.25
N ILE A 133 11.02 6.14 -6.81
CA ILE A 133 11.32 6.58 -8.16
C ILE A 133 12.22 7.81 -8.07
N THR A 134 13.40 7.69 -8.67
CA THR A 134 14.25 8.85 -8.80
C THR A 134 14.51 9.05 -10.26
N THR A 135 14.32 10.23 -10.73
CA THR A 135 14.62 10.53 -12.10
C THR A 135 16.01 11.00 -12.19
N LYS A 136 16.71 10.47 -13.19
CA LYS A 136 18.00 10.79 -13.28
C LYS A 136 18.22 12.21 -13.50
N ASP A 137 17.47 12.79 -14.03
CA ASP A 137 17.63 14.03 -14.31
C ASP A 137 17.15 14.87 -13.66
N SER A 138 16.87 14.67 -12.85
CA SER A 138 16.44 15.55 -12.07
C SER A 138 17.13 16.68 -12.38
N ILE A 139 17.63 16.70 -13.29
CA ILE A 139 18.31 17.59 -13.71
C ILE A 139 17.60 18.56 -13.95
#